data_c3f36f50a9336ad0794a007b87e1f1f4
#
_entry.id   c3f36f50a9336ad0794a007b87e1f1f4
#
_cell.length_a   1.000
_cell.length_b   1.000
_cell.length_c   1.000
_cell.angle_alpha   90.00
_cell.angle_beta   90.00
_cell.angle_gamma   90.00
#
_symmetry.space_group_name_H-M   'P 1'
#
loop_
_entity.id
_entity.type
_entity.pdbx_description
1 polymer ?
#
loop_
_entity_poly.entity_id
_entity_poly.type
_entity_poly.pdbx_seq_one_letter_code
_entity_poly.pdbx_strand_id
1 'polypeptide(L)'
;MESWRESPLVIEKEETFGWEHTFESTGLEAAAPYEKEELIEFDESVSMLVVNFRAQFPWSSQIEDLIGNQTNELRYVEVRLWEPGVKEAGGDPFWEIETSSDFAQTRFTLGNGTFVEGKWTFEVEARGYGITAPIEQLSFHDHFDVYLTITRPCVRFDEVHESGECTYLTELD
;
A
#
# COMPACT_ATOMS: atom_id res chain seq x y z
N MET A 1 41.88 21.54 -1.05
CA MET A 1 41.00 22.19 -0.47
C MET A 1 39.68 22.37 -1.05
N GLU A 2 39.51 22.29 -2.28
CA GLU A 2 38.23 22.51 -2.90
C GLU A 2 37.24 21.39 -2.69
N SER A 3 37.71 20.21 -2.31
CA SER A 3 36.85 19.07 -2.12
C SER A 3 35.77 19.31 -1.08
N TRP A 4 36.01 20.17 -0.10
CA TRP A 4 34.99 20.43 0.89
C TRP A 4 33.75 21.13 0.32
N ARG A 5 33.89 21.80 -0.79
CA ARG A 5 32.77 22.46 -1.42
C ARG A 5 31.86 21.49 -2.16
N GLU A 6 32.36 20.28 -2.37
CA GLU A 6 31.62 19.28 -3.09
C GLU A 6 31.08 18.20 -2.16
N SER A 7 31.03 18.48 -0.85
CA SER A 7 30.46 17.57 0.09
C SER A 7 29.02 17.27 -0.30
N PRO A 8 28.68 16.01 -0.54
CA PRO A 8 27.33 15.68 -0.95
C PRO A 8 26.35 15.88 0.19
N LEU A 9 25.14 16.24 -0.16
CA LEU A 9 24.05 16.33 0.79
C LEU A 9 23.33 15.00 0.78
N VAL A 10 23.27 14.34 1.93
CA VAL A 10 22.52 13.08 2.05
C VAL A 10 21.08 13.44 2.38
N ILE A 11 20.17 13.00 1.53
CA ILE A 11 18.75 13.22 1.74
C ILE A 11 18.02 11.88 1.74
N GLU A 12 16.89 11.85 2.43
CA GLU A 12 16.06 10.68 2.43
C GLU A 12 15.02 10.81 1.33
N LYS A 13 14.95 9.82 0.47
CA LYS A 13 14.00 9.81 -0.62
C LYS A 13 12.97 8.73 -0.39
N GLU A 14 11.72 9.10 -0.63
CA GLU A 14 10.59 8.19 -0.46
C GLU A 14 10.06 7.74 -1.81
N GLU A 15 9.73 6.46 -1.91
CA GLU A 15 9.04 5.92 -3.05
C GLU A 15 7.75 5.29 -2.53
N THR A 16 6.64 5.57 -3.21
CA THR A 16 5.34 5.10 -2.76
C THR A 16 4.72 4.17 -3.81
N PHE A 17 4.22 3.06 -3.33
CA PHE A 17 3.55 2.03 -4.14
C PHE A 17 2.19 1.77 -3.52
N GLY A 18 1.21 1.49 -4.33
CA GLY A 18 -0.08 1.13 -3.76
C GLY A 18 -1.23 1.37 -4.70
N TRP A 19 -2.41 1.30 -4.13
CA TRP A 19 -3.65 1.37 -4.89
C TRP A 19 -4.74 2.04 -4.09
N GLU A 20 -5.67 2.66 -4.81
CA GLU A 20 -6.93 3.07 -4.24
C GLU A 20 -8.02 2.64 -5.20
N HIS A 21 -9.12 2.20 -4.68
CA HIS A 21 -10.19 1.68 -5.49
C HIS A 21 -11.55 1.96 -4.87
N THR A 22 -12.47 2.41 -5.70
CA THR A 22 -13.86 2.59 -5.33
C THR A 22 -14.67 1.60 -6.14
N PHE A 23 -15.44 0.74 -5.46
CA PHE A 23 -16.30 -0.22 -6.15
C PHE A 23 -17.50 0.53 -6.72
N GLU A 24 -17.66 0.44 -8.03
CA GLU A 24 -18.70 1.18 -8.72
C GLU A 24 -20.02 0.41 -8.80
N SER A 25 -20.48 0.05 -9.95
CA SER A 25 -21.80 -0.56 -10.11
C SER A 25 -21.70 -2.08 -10.08
N THR A 26 -21.85 -2.69 -8.91
CA THR A 26 -21.74 -4.13 -8.75
C THR A 26 -23.08 -4.83 -8.54
N GLY A 27 -24.11 -4.09 -8.10
CA GLY A 27 -25.35 -4.68 -7.62
C GLY A 27 -25.18 -5.27 -6.23
N LEU A 28 -26.27 -5.74 -5.63
CA LEU A 28 -26.24 -6.35 -4.29
C LEU A 28 -26.10 -7.87 -4.34
N GLU A 29 -26.18 -8.47 -5.52
CA GLU A 29 -26.15 -9.91 -5.66
C GLU A 29 -24.76 -10.50 -5.51
N ALA A 30 -23.74 -9.75 -5.88
CA ALA A 30 -22.36 -10.21 -5.78
C ALA A 30 -21.40 -9.03 -5.63
N ALA A 31 -20.46 -9.18 -4.72
CA ALA A 31 -19.38 -8.23 -4.59
C ALA A 31 -18.39 -8.39 -5.74
N ALA A 32 -17.85 -7.31 -6.22
CA ALA A 32 -16.83 -7.34 -7.27
C ALA A 32 -15.45 -7.58 -6.66
N PRO A 33 -14.60 -8.38 -7.31
CA PRO A 33 -13.24 -8.60 -6.82
C PRO A 33 -12.31 -7.50 -7.30
N TYR A 34 -11.23 -7.32 -6.55
CA TYR A 34 -10.13 -6.45 -6.93
C TYR A 34 -8.85 -7.09 -6.42
N GLU A 35 -7.92 -7.37 -7.32
CA GLU A 35 -6.65 -7.97 -6.95
C GLU A 35 -5.54 -7.29 -7.69
N LYS A 36 -4.51 -6.87 -6.96
CA LYS A 36 -3.32 -6.27 -7.53
C LYS A 36 -2.08 -6.74 -6.78
N GLU A 37 -0.98 -6.78 -7.50
CA GLU A 37 0.29 -7.18 -6.92
C GLU A 37 1.39 -6.36 -7.56
N GLU A 38 2.38 -6.00 -6.78
CA GLU A 38 3.54 -5.28 -7.27
C GLU A 38 4.80 -5.84 -6.63
N LEU A 39 5.83 -6.04 -7.44
CA LEU A 39 7.12 -6.47 -6.96
C LEU A 39 7.99 -5.25 -6.74
N ILE A 40 8.57 -5.15 -5.56
CA ILE A 40 9.35 -3.99 -5.14
C ILE A 40 10.75 -4.43 -4.79
N GLU A 41 11.73 -3.85 -5.48
CA GLU A 41 13.12 -4.17 -5.23
C GLU A 41 13.64 -3.47 -3.99
N PHE A 42 14.13 -4.24 -3.03
CA PHE A 42 14.77 -3.71 -1.83
C PHE A 42 16.26 -3.93 -1.93
N ASP A 43 17.03 -2.87 -1.77
CA ASP A 43 18.46 -2.95 -1.65
C ASP A 43 18.85 -2.74 -0.18
N GLU A 44 20.14 -2.72 0.10
CA GLU A 44 20.62 -2.58 1.46
C GLU A 44 20.38 -1.21 2.08
N SER A 45 19.99 -0.23 1.26
CA SER A 45 19.82 1.15 1.73
C SER A 45 18.42 1.45 2.27
N VAL A 46 17.45 0.56 2.06
CA VAL A 46 16.10 0.80 2.55
C VAL A 46 16.11 0.89 4.08
N SER A 47 15.71 2.03 4.60
CA SER A 47 15.81 2.32 6.03
C SER A 47 14.47 2.32 6.77
N MET A 48 13.37 2.49 6.07
CA MET A 48 12.05 2.56 6.71
C MET A 48 10.96 2.07 5.78
N LEU A 49 9.98 1.38 6.35
CA LEU A 49 8.76 0.98 5.67
C LEU A 49 7.56 1.51 6.43
N VAL A 50 6.65 2.16 5.70
CA VAL A 50 5.42 2.68 6.27
C VAL A 50 4.26 2.30 5.36
N VAL A 51 3.18 1.82 5.94
CA VAL A 51 1.94 1.58 5.19
C VAL A 51 0.87 2.52 5.70
N ASN A 52 0.21 3.21 4.78
CA ASN A 52 -0.97 4.00 5.09
C ASN A 52 -2.18 3.25 4.54
N PHE A 53 -3.15 2.96 5.37
CA PHE A 53 -4.29 2.15 5.00
C PHE A 53 -5.59 2.76 5.51
N ARG A 54 -6.60 2.71 4.68
CA ARG A 54 -7.96 3.13 5.02
C ARG A 54 -8.95 2.27 4.26
N ALA A 55 -10.06 1.93 4.89
CA ALA A 55 -11.14 1.22 4.24
C ALA A 55 -12.48 1.79 4.68
N GLN A 56 -13.43 1.85 3.76
CA GLN A 56 -14.78 2.33 4.02
C GLN A 56 -15.77 1.34 3.44
N PHE A 57 -16.65 0.83 4.30
CA PHE A 57 -17.73 -0.08 3.91
C PHE A 57 -19.04 0.55 4.37
N PRO A 58 -19.54 1.56 3.64
CA PRO A 58 -20.76 2.25 4.03
C PRO A 58 -21.95 1.30 4.00
N TRP A 59 -22.96 1.61 4.82
CA TRP A 59 -24.20 0.86 4.88
C TRP A 59 -24.02 -0.61 5.30
N SER A 60 -22.99 -0.93 6.07
CA SER A 60 -22.73 -2.31 6.49
C SER A 60 -23.93 -2.95 7.20
N SER A 61 -24.55 -2.24 8.12
CA SER A 61 -25.73 -2.76 8.82
C SER A 61 -26.90 -3.01 7.88
N GLN A 62 -27.14 -2.08 6.95
CA GLN A 62 -28.24 -2.20 6.00
C GLN A 62 -28.01 -3.37 5.04
N ILE A 63 -26.77 -3.59 4.64
CA ILE A 63 -26.44 -4.70 3.74
C ILE A 63 -26.58 -6.04 4.47
N GLU A 64 -26.17 -6.10 5.74
CA GLU A 64 -26.34 -7.30 6.54
C GLU A 64 -27.81 -7.68 6.66
N ASP A 65 -28.68 -6.70 6.82
CA ASP A 65 -30.11 -6.94 6.90
C ASP A 65 -30.67 -7.49 5.59
N LEU A 66 -30.07 -7.12 4.46
CA LEU A 66 -30.53 -7.56 3.15
C LEU A 66 -30.00 -8.94 2.73
N ILE A 67 -28.75 -9.24 3.05
CA ILE A 67 -28.10 -10.47 2.59
C ILE A 67 -27.61 -11.36 3.72
N GLY A 68 -27.93 -11.02 4.97
CA GLY A 68 -27.59 -11.82 6.14
C GLY A 68 -26.12 -11.71 6.50
N ASN A 69 -25.62 -12.72 7.23
CA ASN A 69 -24.27 -12.70 7.76
C ASN A 69 -23.19 -12.92 6.69
N GLN A 70 -23.56 -12.98 5.44
CA GLN A 70 -22.62 -13.23 4.36
C GLN A 70 -21.76 -12.00 4.02
N THR A 71 -22.14 -10.81 4.51
CA THR A 71 -21.36 -9.60 4.22
C THR A 71 -19.90 -9.72 4.61
N ASN A 72 -19.60 -10.35 5.75
CA ASN A 72 -18.23 -10.50 6.20
C ASN A 72 -17.42 -11.41 5.29
N GLU A 73 -18.08 -12.27 4.52
CA GLU A 73 -17.41 -13.13 3.57
C GLU A 73 -17.28 -12.50 2.20
N LEU A 74 -18.21 -11.59 1.87
CA LEU A 74 -18.30 -10.99 0.54
C LEU A 74 -17.64 -9.61 0.42
N ARG A 75 -17.44 -8.94 1.53
CA ARG A 75 -16.86 -7.59 1.56
C ARG A 75 -15.65 -7.61 2.47
N TYR A 76 -14.48 -7.36 1.90
CA TYR A 76 -13.26 -7.30 2.69
C TYR A 76 -12.15 -6.65 1.90
N VAL A 77 -11.13 -6.21 2.60
CA VAL A 77 -9.86 -5.78 2.01
C VAL A 77 -8.77 -6.48 2.80
N GLU A 78 -7.90 -7.19 2.11
CA GLU A 78 -6.76 -7.86 2.69
C GLU A 78 -5.50 -7.37 1.99
N VAL A 79 -4.51 -6.96 2.77
CA VAL A 79 -3.23 -6.46 2.24
C VAL A 79 -2.12 -7.27 2.88
N ARG A 80 -1.18 -7.71 2.06
CA ARG A 80 -0.02 -8.47 2.53
C ARG A 80 1.26 -7.93 1.92
N LEU A 81 2.31 -7.97 2.71
CA LEU A 81 3.66 -7.65 2.26
C LEU A 81 4.53 -8.86 2.56
N TRP A 82 5.19 -9.37 1.55
CA TRP A 82 5.99 -10.60 1.62
C TRP A 82 7.46 -10.32 1.37
N GLU A 83 8.32 -10.89 2.20
CA GLU A 83 9.76 -10.90 1.91
C GLU A 83 10.04 -11.80 0.72
N PRO A 84 11.20 -11.63 0.07
CA PRO A 84 11.54 -12.41 -1.13
C PRO A 84 11.47 -13.92 -0.89
N GLY A 85 10.74 -14.62 -1.76
CA GLY A 85 10.65 -16.07 -1.72
C GLY A 85 9.75 -16.68 -0.67
N VAL A 86 9.25 -15.88 0.28
CA VAL A 86 8.47 -16.40 1.40
C VAL A 86 7.09 -16.87 0.97
N LYS A 87 6.45 -16.12 0.11
CA LYS A 87 5.11 -16.48 -0.38
C LYS A 87 5.14 -17.80 -1.14
N GLU A 88 6.12 -17.97 -2.02
CA GLU A 88 6.27 -19.18 -2.83
C GLU A 88 6.62 -20.39 -1.97
N ALA A 89 7.30 -20.16 -0.87
CA ALA A 89 7.68 -21.23 0.05
C ALA A 89 6.57 -21.60 1.06
N GLY A 90 5.44 -20.88 1.02
CA GLY A 90 4.35 -21.15 1.94
C GLY A 90 4.57 -20.61 3.34
N GLY A 91 5.46 -19.63 3.51
CA GLY A 91 5.72 -19.02 4.81
C GLY A 91 4.70 -17.93 5.14
N ASP A 92 4.99 -17.19 6.20
CA ASP A 92 4.09 -16.14 6.68
C ASP A 92 4.48 -14.78 6.11
N PRO A 93 3.50 -13.90 5.84
CA PRO A 93 3.80 -12.56 5.36
C PRO A 93 4.56 -11.75 6.40
N PHE A 94 5.37 -10.84 5.93
CA PHE A 94 6.08 -9.91 6.80
C PHE A 94 5.09 -9.00 7.54
N TRP A 95 4.03 -8.62 6.87
CA TRP A 95 2.96 -7.81 7.43
C TRP A 95 1.66 -8.10 6.67
N GLU A 96 0.55 -8.09 7.39
CA GLU A 96 -0.76 -8.23 6.77
C GLU A 96 -1.83 -7.51 7.57
N ILE A 97 -2.90 -7.12 6.90
CA ILE A 97 -4.09 -6.59 7.52
C ILE A 97 -5.30 -7.06 6.72
N GLU A 98 -6.39 -7.33 7.42
CA GLU A 98 -7.65 -7.67 6.81
C GLU A 98 -8.75 -6.95 7.56
N THR A 99 -9.70 -6.37 6.83
CA THR A 99 -10.86 -5.76 7.45
C THR A 99 -12.07 -5.94 6.55
N SER A 100 -13.25 -6.10 7.17
CA SER A 100 -14.54 -6.12 6.50
C SER A 100 -15.45 -5.02 7.05
N SER A 101 -14.90 -4.09 7.79
CA SER A 101 -15.60 -2.94 8.33
C SER A 101 -14.77 -1.69 8.14
N ASP A 102 -15.36 -0.53 8.43
CA ASP A 102 -14.66 0.74 8.32
C ASP A 102 -13.36 0.71 9.12
N PHE A 103 -12.32 1.20 8.49
CA PHE A 103 -11.00 1.29 9.11
C PHE A 103 -10.48 2.70 8.89
N ALA A 104 -10.37 3.46 9.96
CA ALA A 104 -9.89 4.84 9.87
C ALA A 104 -8.47 4.86 9.33
N GLN A 105 -8.13 5.91 8.60
CA GLN A 105 -6.80 6.02 8.03
C GLN A 105 -5.74 5.87 9.12
N THR A 106 -4.88 4.90 8.94
CA THR A 106 -3.86 4.54 9.92
C THR A 106 -2.53 4.41 9.22
N ARG A 107 -1.50 4.92 9.88
CA ARG A 107 -0.13 4.79 9.42
C ARG A 107 0.56 3.71 10.24
N PHE A 108 1.02 2.67 9.56
CA PHE A 108 1.75 1.58 10.19
C PHE A 108 3.23 1.71 9.86
N THR A 109 4.06 1.85 10.88
CA THR A 109 5.50 1.80 10.68
C THR A 109 5.91 0.36 10.84
N LEU A 110 6.38 -0.26 9.77
CA LEU A 110 6.66 -1.68 9.74
C LEU A 110 8.07 -2.03 10.25
N GLY A 111 8.85 -1.03 10.57
CA GLY A 111 10.18 -1.20 11.10
C GLY A 111 11.14 -0.18 10.51
N ASN A 112 12.27 -0.04 11.16
CA ASN A 112 13.37 0.76 10.66
C ASN A 112 14.64 -0.04 10.88
N GLY A 113 15.65 0.22 10.05
CA GLY A 113 16.89 -0.51 10.14
C GLY A 113 17.16 -1.35 8.90
N THR A 114 17.42 -2.64 9.09
CA THR A 114 17.82 -3.51 7.99
C THR A 114 16.68 -4.40 7.54
N PHE A 115 16.45 -4.43 6.25
CA PHE A 115 15.44 -5.30 5.64
C PHE A 115 16.11 -6.28 4.68
N VAL A 116 15.49 -7.43 4.49
CA VAL A 116 15.98 -8.44 3.56
C VAL A 116 16.03 -7.85 2.15
N GLU A 117 17.13 -8.04 1.45
CA GLU A 117 17.27 -7.55 0.09
C GLU A 117 16.58 -8.50 -0.90
N GLY A 118 16.13 -7.97 -2.00
CA GLY A 118 15.51 -8.72 -3.06
C GLY A 118 14.15 -8.15 -3.45
N LYS A 119 13.38 -8.93 -4.18
CA LYS A 119 12.06 -8.51 -4.64
C LYS A 119 11.00 -8.90 -3.64
N TRP A 120 10.44 -7.90 -2.99
CA TRP A 120 9.33 -8.09 -2.08
C TRP A 120 8.02 -8.06 -2.87
N THR A 121 7.04 -8.78 -2.40
CA THR A 121 5.71 -8.79 -3.02
C THR A 121 4.75 -8.00 -2.15
N PHE A 122 4.14 -6.97 -2.73
CA PHE A 122 3.11 -6.17 -2.06
C PHE A 122 1.81 -6.42 -2.80
N GLU A 123 0.79 -6.92 -2.10
CA GLU A 123 -0.45 -7.31 -2.73
C GLU A 123 -1.68 -6.86 -1.98
N VAL A 124 -2.77 -6.68 -2.72
CA VAL A 124 -4.08 -6.43 -2.17
C VAL A 124 -5.08 -7.38 -2.81
N GLU A 125 -5.98 -7.90 -1.98
CA GLU A 125 -7.11 -8.69 -2.42
C GLU A 125 -8.34 -8.11 -1.74
N ALA A 126 -9.35 -7.78 -2.51
CA ALA A 126 -10.53 -7.14 -1.96
C ALA A 126 -11.79 -7.59 -2.70
N ARG A 127 -12.92 -7.45 -2.02
CA ARG A 127 -14.24 -7.60 -2.60
C ARG A 127 -15.14 -6.53 -2.03
N GLY A 128 -15.94 -5.92 -2.86
CA GLY A 128 -16.81 -4.86 -2.38
C GLY A 128 -18.04 -4.67 -3.26
N TYR A 129 -18.97 -3.90 -2.72
CA TYR A 129 -20.19 -3.53 -3.40
C TYR A 129 -20.15 -2.05 -3.77
N GLY A 130 -20.79 -1.73 -4.88
CA GLY A 130 -21.01 -0.35 -5.28
C GLY A 130 -22.35 -0.21 -5.94
N ILE A 131 -23.17 0.71 -5.43
CA ILE A 131 -24.50 0.99 -5.95
C ILE A 131 -24.59 2.46 -6.29
N THR A 132 -24.87 2.77 -7.55
CA THR A 132 -25.16 4.13 -7.96
C THR A 132 -26.64 4.21 -8.25
N ALA A 133 -27.38 4.86 -7.37
CA ALA A 133 -28.82 5.00 -7.52
C ALA A 133 -29.17 6.35 -8.15
N PRO A 134 -30.36 6.46 -8.81
CA PRO A 134 -30.79 7.76 -9.32
C PRO A 134 -30.91 8.81 -8.23
N ILE A 135 -31.21 8.38 -6.99
CA ILE A 135 -31.25 9.27 -5.83
C ILE A 135 -29.91 9.08 -5.12
N GLU A 136 -29.12 10.15 -5.03
CA GLU A 136 -27.79 10.09 -4.48
C GLU A 136 -27.73 9.52 -3.06
N GLN A 137 -28.74 9.80 -2.23
CA GLN A 137 -28.77 9.29 -0.86
C GLN A 137 -28.84 7.77 -0.78
N LEU A 138 -29.25 7.11 -1.87
CA LEU A 138 -29.30 5.66 -1.93
C LEU A 138 -28.08 5.03 -2.57
N SER A 139 -27.13 5.85 -2.98
CA SER A 139 -25.87 5.38 -3.55
C SER A 139 -24.87 5.10 -2.45
N PHE A 140 -24.11 4.02 -2.60
CA PHE A 140 -22.99 3.76 -1.72
C PHE A 140 -21.91 3.00 -2.48
N HIS A 141 -20.67 3.16 -2.04
CA HIS A 141 -19.54 2.53 -2.70
C HIS A 141 -18.52 2.13 -1.65
N ASP A 142 -18.16 0.87 -1.62
CA ASP A 142 -17.05 0.43 -0.80
C ASP A 142 -15.77 1.00 -1.41
N HIS A 143 -14.85 1.37 -0.55
CA HIS A 143 -13.62 2.05 -0.96
C HIS A 143 -12.48 1.65 -0.05
N PHE A 144 -11.29 1.58 -0.60
CA PHE A 144 -10.08 1.47 0.19
C PHE A 144 -8.95 2.23 -0.47
N ASP A 145 -7.96 2.59 0.33
CA ASP A 145 -6.67 3.02 -0.20
C ASP A 145 -5.57 2.42 0.68
N VAL A 146 -4.50 1.99 0.04
CA VAL A 146 -3.34 1.44 0.71
C VAL A 146 -2.10 1.85 -0.05
N TYR A 147 -1.15 2.43 0.68
CA TYR A 147 0.11 2.88 0.09
C TYR A 147 1.26 2.44 0.96
N LEU A 148 2.24 1.80 0.34
CA LEU A 148 3.49 1.45 0.98
C LEU A 148 4.54 2.47 0.57
N THR A 149 5.15 3.11 1.54
CA THR A 149 6.24 4.06 1.30
C THR A 149 7.52 3.45 1.82
N ILE A 150 8.51 3.38 0.94
CA ILE A 150 9.85 2.96 1.34
C ILE A 150 10.75 4.19 1.35
N THR A 151 11.60 4.27 2.35
CA THR A 151 12.53 5.39 2.49
C THR A 151 13.93 4.85 2.36
N ARG A 152 14.74 5.53 1.55
CA ARG A 152 16.15 5.19 1.42
C ARG A 152 16.96 6.47 1.24
N PRO A 153 18.19 6.50 1.77
CA PRO A 153 19.03 7.66 1.60
C PRO A 153 19.59 7.73 0.19
N CYS A 154 19.78 8.92 -0.29
CA CYS A 154 20.47 9.15 -1.53
C CYS A 154 21.32 10.40 -1.41
N VAL A 155 22.29 10.52 -2.30
CA VAL A 155 23.28 11.60 -2.26
C VAL A 155 22.95 12.60 -3.34
N ARG A 156 22.96 13.86 -2.95
CA ARG A 156 22.72 14.95 -3.89
C ARG A 156 24.01 15.78 -4.01
N PHE A 157 24.40 16.01 -5.25
CA PHE A 157 25.50 16.88 -5.56
C PHE A 157 24.91 18.10 -6.29
N ASP A 158 25.01 19.28 -5.71
CA ASP A 158 24.39 20.47 -6.28
C ASP A 158 24.87 20.79 -7.70
N GLU A 159 26.06 20.38 -8.04
CA GLU A 159 26.62 20.62 -9.36
C GLU A 159 26.06 19.71 -10.44
N VAL A 160 25.49 18.57 -10.04
CA VAL A 160 25.01 17.54 -10.97
C VAL A 160 23.51 17.40 -10.94
N HIS A 161 22.91 17.56 -9.76
CA HIS A 161 21.49 17.31 -9.57
C HIS A 161 20.70 18.61 -9.45
N GLU A 162 19.50 18.59 -10.02
CA GLU A 162 18.56 19.66 -9.82
C GLU A 162 17.88 19.48 -8.46
N SER A 163 17.11 20.46 -8.03
CA SER A 163 16.41 20.39 -6.76
C SER A 163 15.51 19.15 -6.70
N GLY A 164 15.68 18.37 -5.65
CA GLY A 164 14.90 17.14 -5.46
C GLY A 164 15.50 15.89 -6.08
N GLU A 165 16.54 16.03 -6.88
CA GLU A 165 17.19 14.88 -7.46
C GLU A 165 18.34 14.38 -6.58
N CYS A 166 18.63 13.10 -6.65
CA CYS A 166 19.74 12.49 -5.95
C CYS A 166 20.05 11.11 -6.53
N THR A 167 21.19 10.58 -6.20
CA THR A 167 21.59 9.23 -6.62
C THR A 167 21.60 8.33 -5.39
N TYR A 168 20.97 7.16 -5.49
CA TYR A 168 20.95 6.22 -4.38
C TYR A 168 22.38 5.72 -4.09
N LEU A 169 22.65 5.47 -2.81
CA LEU A 169 23.98 5.05 -2.39
C LEU A 169 24.48 3.80 -3.12
N THR A 170 23.58 2.88 -3.42
CA THR A 170 23.93 1.65 -4.11
C THR A 170 24.31 1.86 -5.57
N GLU A 171 23.94 3.00 -6.14
CA GLU A 171 24.27 3.33 -7.51
C GLU A 171 25.62 4.02 -7.65
N LEU A 172 26.25 4.37 -6.54
CA LEU A 172 27.53 5.06 -6.57
C LEU A 172 28.71 4.09 -6.75
N ASP A 173 28.51 2.82 -6.61
CA ASP A 173 29.55 1.82 -6.79
C ASP A 173 29.72 1.40 -8.29
#